data_fbc6aebca64ad6d8ed51b117f3bc9b95
#
_entry.id   fbc6aebca64ad6d8ed51b117f3bc9b95
#
_cell.length_a   1.000
_cell.length_b   1.000
_cell.length_c   1.000
_cell.angle_alpha   90.00
_cell.angle_beta   90.00
_cell.angle_gamma   90.00
#
_symmetry.space_group_name_H-M   'P 1'
#
loop_
_entity.id
_entity.type
_entity.pdbx_description
1 polymer ?
#
loop_
_entity_poly.entity_id
_entity_poly.type
_entity_poly.pdbx_seq_one_letter_code
_entity_poly.pdbx_strand_id
1 'polypeptide(L)'
;MGDGAILVRTFIALILSRYTHILNVAMSLTETAYYTRRAINWTIIGVIGYIILRAFWGVAVLTYLQIFPPKAPPANHAFGKLPAIRFPVPPASPSGQLIYQLETIEGSVPQASASANVYFMPKTGSNLLALSKAQNFAKRLGFATTPTPEPSNKNVYRFDDPTSQLRHLWYDIVSTNFIMRYSYEQDAGLFLERTIPTTSQAVQETKNLLQTYGLFPSDFVGGQVKVSYLKIAENKLTTVGSQTQADVARVDFFRPNIASTPVISSVVGEAPISVTLSGSKNSKKRVLQFVYTYWPIDYLTSATYSLKPSSYAWQELQNGGGYIVRYPKGAVATVRNVYLAYYDSFEPQTYLQPIFVFEGDDGFLAYVPAVNPEWVE
;
A
#
# COMPACT_ATOMS: atom_id res chain seq x y z
N MET A 1 11.25 17.59 23.38
CA MET A 1 11.01 16.22 23.91
C MET A 1 11.82 15.91 25.18
N GLY A 2 12.41 16.89 25.86
CA GLY A 2 13.30 16.72 27.04
C GLY A 2 12.66 16.85 28.42
N ASP A 3 11.55 17.57 28.53
CA ASP A 3 11.07 17.99 29.87
C ASP A 3 10.23 16.96 30.64
N GLY A 4 9.59 16.02 29.97
CA GLY A 4 8.81 14.96 30.61
C GLY A 4 9.64 13.95 31.40
N ALA A 5 10.88 13.69 30.95
CA ALA A 5 11.77 12.72 31.58
C ALA A 5 12.40 13.28 32.89
N ILE A 6 12.57 14.58 32.97
CA ILE A 6 13.13 15.26 34.15
C ILE A 6 12.08 15.31 35.29
N LEU A 7 10.83 15.58 34.97
CA LEU A 7 9.73 15.59 35.96
C LEU A 7 9.47 14.20 36.56
N VAL A 8 9.54 13.14 35.75
CA VAL A 8 9.39 11.75 36.23
C VAL A 8 10.57 11.34 37.12
N ARG A 9 11.80 11.73 36.79
CA ARG A 9 12.99 11.45 37.63
C ARG A 9 12.94 12.19 38.96
N THR A 10 12.51 13.46 38.98
CA THR A 10 12.36 14.24 40.23
C THR A 10 11.24 13.67 41.08
N PHE A 11 10.13 13.24 40.53
CA PHE A 11 9.04 12.63 41.27
C PHE A 11 9.41 11.28 41.89
N ILE A 12 10.13 10.45 41.16
CA ILE A 12 10.67 9.17 41.66
C ILE A 12 11.71 9.41 42.78
N ALA A 13 12.62 10.39 42.63
CA ALA A 13 13.60 10.75 43.63
C ALA A 13 12.96 11.27 44.91
N LEU A 14 11.86 12.03 44.81
CA LEU A 14 11.12 12.55 45.96
C LEU A 14 10.36 11.45 46.72
N ILE A 15 9.81 10.48 46.01
CA ILE A 15 9.19 9.29 46.59
C ILE A 15 10.23 8.44 47.31
N LEU A 16 11.38 8.17 46.66
CA LEU A 16 12.48 7.40 47.26
C LEU A 16 13.07 8.09 48.48
N SER A 17 13.23 9.42 48.49
CA SER A 17 13.73 10.18 49.64
C SER A 17 12.80 10.14 50.86
N ARG A 18 11.49 10.12 50.67
CA ARG A 18 10.55 9.92 51.78
C ARG A 18 10.54 8.48 52.30
N TYR A 19 10.83 7.48 51.46
CA TYR A 19 10.91 6.08 51.89
C TYR A 19 12.16 5.78 52.69
N THR A 20 13.30 6.44 52.43
CA THR A 20 14.54 6.25 53.22
C THR A 20 14.45 6.81 54.62
N HIS A 21 13.63 7.85 54.89
CA HIS A 21 13.40 8.38 56.23
C HIS A 21 12.49 7.49 57.09
N ILE A 22 11.70 6.61 56.52
CA ILE A 22 10.76 5.72 57.25
C ILE A 22 11.48 4.39 57.68
N LEU A 23 12.61 4.07 57.05
CA LEU A 23 13.33 2.80 57.29
C LEU A 23 14.16 2.77 58.57
N ASN A 24 14.25 3.86 59.33
CA ASN A 24 15.03 3.91 60.59
C ASN A 24 14.23 3.66 61.88
N VAL A 25 12.95 3.28 61.79
CA VAL A 25 12.15 2.81 62.92
C VAL A 25 12.15 1.27 62.86
N ALA A 26 12.54 0.63 63.94
CA ALA A 26 12.48 -0.85 64.08
C ALA A 26 11.01 -1.31 63.99
N MET A 27 10.53 -1.51 62.79
CA MET A 27 9.17 -2.00 62.51
C MET A 27 9.09 -3.51 62.72
N SER A 28 8.01 -3.96 63.36
CA SER A 28 7.75 -5.40 63.47
C SER A 28 7.51 -6.01 62.09
N LEU A 29 7.87 -7.29 61.87
CA LEU A 29 7.65 -8.01 60.61
C LEU A 29 6.22 -7.90 60.09
N THR A 30 5.25 -7.79 60.96
CA THR A 30 3.84 -7.65 60.65
C THR A 30 3.48 -6.27 60.08
N GLU A 31 4.08 -5.22 60.65
CA GLU A 31 3.89 -3.83 60.17
C GLU A 31 4.54 -3.64 58.78
N THR A 32 5.77 -4.18 58.63
CA THR A 32 6.45 -4.13 57.32
C THR A 32 5.62 -4.84 56.25
N ALA A 33 5.05 -6.00 56.53
CA ALA A 33 4.18 -6.74 55.62
C ALA A 33 2.89 -5.94 55.29
N TYR A 34 2.30 -5.22 56.23
CA TYR A 34 1.13 -4.42 56.01
C TYR A 34 1.43 -3.23 55.08
N TYR A 35 2.49 -2.48 55.35
CA TYR A 35 2.86 -1.34 54.50
C TYR A 35 3.31 -1.76 53.10
N THR A 36 3.99 -2.88 53.00
CA THR A 36 4.39 -3.43 51.66
C THR A 36 3.17 -3.81 50.83
N ARG A 37 2.21 -4.51 51.39
CA ARG A 37 0.94 -4.86 50.70
C ARG A 37 0.18 -3.61 50.28
N ARG A 38 0.12 -2.60 51.14
CA ARG A 38 -0.54 -1.32 50.83
C ARG A 38 0.19 -0.57 49.72
N ALA A 39 1.51 -0.54 49.74
CA ALA A 39 2.34 0.06 48.68
C ALA A 39 2.13 -0.64 47.35
N ILE A 40 2.15 -1.97 47.34
CA ILE A 40 1.89 -2.77 46.11
C ILE A 40 0.49 -2.45 45.54
N ASN A 41 -0.54 -2.41 46.41
CA ASN A 41 -1.89 -2.11 45.92
C ASN A 41 -2.00 -0.69 45.35
N TRP A 42 -1.39 0.32 45.99
CA TRP A 42 -1.37 1.67 45.43
C TRP A 42 -0.55 1.78 44.14
N THR A 43 0.52 1.04 44.02
CA THR A 43 1.30 0.98 42.79
C THR A 43 0.49 0.34 41.64
N ILE A 44 -0.22 -0.75 41.91
CA ILE A 44 -1.11 -1.39 40.92
C ILE A 44 -2.22 -0.42 40.48
N ILE A 45 -2.88 0.25 41.43
CA ILE A 45 -3.91 1.25 41.14
C ILE A 45 -3.33 2.39 40.31
N GLY A 46 -2.12 2.87 40.66
CA GLY A 46 -1.44 3.95 39.95
C GLY A 46 -1.10 3.54 38.49
N VAL A 47 -0.61 2.32 38.30
CA VAL A 47 -0.31 1.78 36.94
C VAL A 47 -1.59 1.64 36.11
N ILE A 48 -2.65 1.08 36.69
CA ILE A 48 -3.94 0.95 36.00
C ILE A 48 -4.49 2.35 35.66
N GLY A 49 -4.45 3.29 36.62
CA GLY A 49 -4.86 4.67 36.37
C GLY A 49 -4.07 5.35 35.26
N TYR A 50 -2.75 5.15 35.21
CA TYR A 50 -1.90 5.65 34.14
C TYR A 50 -2.26 5.06 32.76
N ILE A 51 -2.50 3.75 32.67
CA ILE A 51 -2.90 3.08 31.42
C ILE A 51 -4.24 3.65 30.94
N ILE A 52 -5.22 3.79 31.83
CA ILE A 52 -6.54 4.35 31.51
C ILE A 52 -6.40 5.81 31.04
N LEU A 53 -5.63 6.62 31.75
CA LEU A 53 -5.40 8.04 31.38
C LEU A 53 -4.71 8.16 30.02
N ARG A 54 -3.72 7.31 29.74
CA ARG A 54 -3.03 7.27 28.45
C ARG A 54 -3.96 6.85 27.30
N ALA A 55 -4.81 5.85 27.54
CA ALA A 55 -5.81 5.43 26.57
C ALA A 55 -6.83 6.54 26.28
N PHE A 56 -7.34 7.18 27.34
CA PHE A 56 -8.26 8.31 27.22
C PHE A 56 -7.64 9.50 26.49
N TRP A 57 -6.37 9.84 26.81
CA TRP A 57 -5.62 10.88 26.10
C TRP A 57 -5.48 10.58 24.62
N GLY A 58 -5.17 9.33 24.26
CA GLY A 58 -5.09 8.89 22.87
C GLY A 58 -6.41 9.10 22.11
N VAL A 59 -7.52 8.67 22.71
CA VAL A 59 -8.86 8.89 22.14
C VAL A 59 -9.19 10.37 22.02
N ALA A 60 -8.91 11.16 23.05
CA ALA A 60 -9.17 12.61 23.05
C ALA A 60 -8.39 13.34 21.94
N VAL A 61 -7.10 13.00 21.75
CA VAL A 61 -6.29 13.58 20.67
C VAL A 61 -6.82 13.19 19.30
N LEU A 62 -7.19 11.92 19.10
CA LEU A 62 -7.78 11.47 17.83
C LEU A 62 -9.10 12.20 17.54
N THR A 63 -9.99 12.32 18.54
CA THR A 63 -11.25 13.05 18.40
C THR A 63 -11.01 14.53 18.12
N TYR A 64 -10.04 15.14 18.80
CA TYR A 64 -9.67 16.54 18.55
C TYR A 64 -9.18 16.76 17.13
N LEU A 65 -8.31 15.88 16.61
CA LEU A 65 -7.80 15.96 15.25
C LEU A 65 -8.88 15.68 14.17
N GLN A 66 -9.91 14.91 14.52
CA GLN A 66 -11.07 14.73 13.64
C GLN A 66 -11.96 15.98 13.57
N ILE A 67 -12.19 16.66 14.73
CA ILE A 67 -13.03 17.86 14.81
C ILE A 67 -12.28 19.10 14.28
N PHE A 68 -10.98 19.16 14.54
CA PHE A 68 -10.10 20.26 14.14
C PHE A 68 -8.94 19.74 13.31
N PRO A 69 -9.18 19.33 12.04
CA PRO A 69 -8.10 18.87 11.17
C PRO A 69 -7.06 19.99 11.00
N PRO A 70 -5.76 19.66 11.01
CA PRO A 70 -4.71 20.64 10.80
C PRO A 70 -4.92 21.32 9.44
N LYS A 71 -4.79 22.66 9.42
CA LYS A 71 -4.88 23.41 8.15
C LYS A 71 -3.82 22.90 7.20
N ALA A 72 -4.25 22.69 5.94
CA ALA A 72 -3.32 22.32 4.89
C ALA A 72 -2.20 23.38 4.77
N PRO A 73 -0.93 22.96 4.59
CA PRO A 73 0.15 23.89 4.40
C PRO A 73 -0.09 24.73 3.13
N PRO A 74 0.31 26.02 3.13
CA PRO A 74 0.16 26.84 1.94
C PRO A 74 0.91 26.24 0.75
N ALA A 75 0.32 26.33 -0.45
CA ALA A 75 0.93 25.82 -1.66
C ALA A 75 2.20 26.62 -2.01
N ASN A 76 3.31 25.94 -2.29
CA ASN A 76 4.59 26.53 -2.66
C ASN A 76 4.99 26.31 -4.13
N HIS A 77 4.34 25.35 -4.81
CA HIS A 77 4.53 24.98 -6.21
C HIS A 77 6.01 24.86 -6.65
N ALA A 78 6.87 24.31 -5.74
CA ALA A 78 8.32 24.37 -5.92
C ALA A 78 8.84 23.56 -7.13
N PHE A 79 8.06 22.62 -7.67
CA PHE A 79 8.42 21.88 -8.88
C PHE A 79 7.97 22.57 -10.19
N GLY A 80 7.33 23.76 -10.10
CA GLY A 80 6.76 24.43 -11.27
C GLY A 80 5.50 23.70 -11.77
N LYS A 81 5.28 23.68 -13.09
CA LYS A 81 4.18 22.90 -13.68
C LYS A 81 4.48 21.42 -13.67
N LEU A 82 3.49 20.65 -13.27
CA LEU A 82 3.57 19.18 -13.21
C LEU A 82 3.13 18.57 -14.54
N PRO A 83 3.72 17.47 -14.98
CA PRO A 83 3.19 16.73 -16.10
C PRO A 83 1.80 16.17 -15.74
N ALA A 84 0.88 16.15 -16.70
CA ALA A 84 -0.43 15.56 -16.54
C ALA A 84 -0.31 14.07 -16.14
N ILE A 85 -1.18 13.62 -15.24
CA ILE A 85 -1.27 12.21 -14.87
C ILE A 85 -1.67 11.38 -16.11
N ARG A 86 -0.87 10.37 -16.43
CA ARG A 86 -1.18 9.42 -17.49
C ARG A 86 -1.96 8.26 -16.91
N PHE A 87 -3.24 8.21 -17.22
CA PHE A 87 -4.05 7.04 -16.92
C PHE A 87 -3.94 6.00 -18.02
N PRO A 88 -4.12 4.71 -17.70
CA PRO A 88 -4.26 3.66 -18.72
C PRO A 88 -5.47 3.92 -19.62
N VAL A 89 -5.55 3.18 -20.72
CA VAL A 89 -6.77 3.21 -21.54
C VAL A 89 -7.94 2.67 -20.71
N PRO A 90 -9.04 3.44 -20.57
CA PRO A 90 -10.19 2.99 -19.79
C PRO A 90 -10.79 1.72 -20.39
N PRO A 91 -11.34 0.81 -19.58
CA PRO A 91 -12.07 -0.32 -20.09
C PRO A 91 -13.26 0.15 -20.94
N ALA A 92 -13.71 -0.68 -21.88
CA ALA A 92 -14.87 -0.34 -22.71
C ALA A 92 -16.12 -0.17 -21.86
N SER A 93 -16.87 0.91 -22.11
CA SER A 93 -18.15 1.14 -21.42
C SER A 93 -19.18 0.10 -21.87
N PRO A 94 -19.74 -0.68 -20.95
CA PRO A 94 -20.77 -1.66 -21.30
C PRO A 94 -22.11 -1.05 -21.69
N SER A 95 -22.38 0.21 -21.27
CA SER A 95 -23.69 0.87 -21.36
C SER A 95 -23.68 2.18 -22.15
N GLY A 96 -22.59 2.50 -22.83
CA GLY A 96 -22.44 3.79 -23.53
C GLY A 96 -22.23 4.96 -22.57
N GLN A 97 -23.02 6.03 -22.71
CA GLN A 97 -22.90 7.21 -21.86
C GLN A 97 -23.48 6.96 -20.47
N LEU A 98 -22.69 7.25 -19.41
CA LEU A 98 -23.12 7.12 -18.02
C LEU A 98 -23.97 8.30 -17.58
N ILE A 99 -24.94 8.02 -16.72
CA ILE A 99 -25.71 9.01 -15.95
C ILE A 99 -25.12 9.01 -14.55
N TYR A 100 -24.58 10.15 -14.11
CA TYR A 100 -23.95 10.28 -12.80
C TYR A 100 -24.95 10.79 -11.76
N GLN A 101 -25.02 10.12 -10.62
CA GLN A 101 -25.81 10.51 -9.45
C GLN A 101 -24.91 10.60 -8.23
N LEU A 102 -25.10 11.63 -7.39
CA LEU A 102 -24.36 11.83 -6.17
C LEU A 102 -25.27 11.56 -4.97
N GLU A 103 -24.96 10.52 -4.21
CA GLU A 103 -25.69 10.12 -3.02
C GLU A 103 -24.71 9.85 -1.86
N THR A 104 -23.91 10.86 -1.53
CA THR A 104 -23.04 10.84 -0.37
C THR A 104 -23.84 11.07 0.92
N ILE A 105 -23.28 10.69 2.07
CA ILE A 105 -23.91 10.88 3.40
C ILE A 105 -24.25 12.37 3.63
N GLU A 106 -23.42 13.28 3.12
CA GLU A 106 -23.59 14.73 3.28
C GLU A 106 -24.56 15.34 2.24
N GLY A 107 -25.03 14.57 1.27
CA GLY A 107 -25.87 15.04 0.16
C GLY A 107 -25.16 15.99 -0.80
N SER A 108 -23.85 16.20 -0.63
CA SER A 108 -23.00 17.06 -1.46
C SER A 108 -21.60 16.44 -1.62
N VAL A 109 -20.82 16.96 -2.54
CA VAL A 109 -19.41 16.53 -2.67
C VAL A 109 -18.63 17.02 -1.45
N PRO A 110 -17.99 16.10 -0.65
CA PRO A 110 -17.23 16.51 0.53
C PRO A 110 -16.12 17.51 0.17
N GLN A 111 -15.92 18.50 1.03
CA GLN A 111 -14.84 19.45 0.84
C GLN A 111 -13.50 18.77 1.11
N ALA A 112 -12.60 18.82 0.13
CA ALA A 112 -11.24 18.36 0.29
C ALA A 112 -10.32 19.47 0.81
N SER A 113 -9.10 19.09 1.21
CA SER A 113 -8.04 20.04 1.55
C SER A 113 -7.78 21.01 0.40
N ALA A 114 -7.46 22.26 0.71
CA ALA A 114 -7.14 23.28 -0.30
C ALA A 114 -5.80 23.01 -1.01
N SER A 115 -4.92 22.20 -0.41
CA SER A 115 -3.61 21.85 -0.94
C SER A 115 -3.20 20.43 -0.51
N ALA A 116 -2.28 19.84 -1.26
CA ALA A 116 -1.67 18.56 -0.91
C ALA A 116 -0.19 18.54 -1.35
N ASN A 117 0.59 17.67 -0.72
CA ASN A 117 1.96 17.41 -1.15
C ASN A 117 1.96 16.61 -2.45
N VAL A 118 2.96 16.92 -3.27
CA VAL A 118 3.35 16.13 -4.44
C VAL A 118 4.78 15.67 -4.17
N TYR A 119 5.05 14.39 -4.33
CA TYR A 119 6.35 13.79 -4.02
C TYR A 119 7.11 13.49 -5.30
N PHE A 120 8.40 13.75 -5.28
CA PHE A 120 9.27 13.40 -6.40
C PHE A 120 9.48 11.87 -6.47
N MET A 121 9.42 11.32 -7.68
CA MET A 121 9.70 9.90 -7.95
C MET A 121 10.96 9.82 -8.80
N PRO A 122 12.11 9.47 -8.21
CA PRO A 122 13.37 9.42 -8.93
C PRO A 122 13.34 8.32 -9.98
N LYS A 123 13.68 8.69 -11.22
CA LYS A 123 13.81 7.71 -12.31
C LYS A 123 15.18 7.05 -12.22
N THR A 124 15.17 5.73 -12.29
CA THR A 124 16.41 4.96 -12.43
C THR A 124 17.01 5.25 -13.80
N GLY A 125 18.24 5.74 -13.83
CA GLY A 125 18.95 5.97 -15.10
C GLY A 125 19.49 4.68 -15.71
N SER A 126 19.65 4.65 -17.04
CA SER A 126 20.35 3.56 -17.70
C SER A 126 21.81 3.48 -17.21
N ASN A 127 22.29 2.27 -16.95
CA ASN A 127 23.61 1.99 -16.44
C ASN A 127 24.30 0.98 -17.36
N LEU A 128 25.60 1.19 -17.65
CA LEU A 128 26.40 0.26 -18.47
C LEU A 128 26.39 -1.18 -17.92
N LEU A 129 26.23 -1.34 -16.61
CA LEU A 129 26.15 -2.66 -15.94
C LEU A 129 24.70 -3.19 -15.81
N ALA A 130 23.70 -2.49 -16.34
CA ALA A 130 22.30 -2.85 -16.16
C ALA A 130 21.99 -4.27 -16.66
N LEU A 131 22.48 -4.62 -17.84
CA LEU A 131 22.30 -5.96 -18.40
C LEU A 131 22.99 -7.05 -17.55
N SER A 132 24.23 -6.79 -17.10
CA SER A 132 24.95 -7.74 -16.23
C SER A 132 24.25 -7.92 -14.88
N LYS A 133 23.66 -6.85 -14.32
CA LYS A 133 22.83 -6.95 -13.11
C LYS A 133 21.58 -7.80 -13.36
N ALA A 134 20.90 -7.60 -14.49
CA ALA A 134 19.75 -8.41 -14.89
C ALA A 134 20.09 -9.89 -15.03
N GLN A 135 21.22 -10.21 -15.70
CA GLN A 135 21.72 -11.58 -15.85
C GLN A 135 22.03 -12.24 -14.50
N ASN A 136 22.68 -11.51 -13.57
CA ASN A 136 22.95 -12.00 -12.23
C ASN A 136 21.67 -12.22 -11.42
N PHE A 137 20.68 -11.34 -11.56
CA PHE A 137 19.38 -11.50 -10.93
C PHE A 137 18.62 -12.72 -11.50
N ALA A 138 18.57 -12.87 -12.83
CA ALA A 138 17.96 -14.01 -13.51
C ALA A 138 18.61 -15.33 -13.05
N LYS A 139 19.95 -15.39 -12.97
CA LYS A 139 20.69 -16.55 -12.46
C LYS A 139 20.30 -16.91 -11.03
N ARG A 140 20.15 -15.92 -10.14
CA ARG A 140 19.69 -16.16 -8.75
C ARG A 140 18.29 -16.77 -8.69
N LEU A 141 17.41 -16.40 -9.62
CA LEU A 141 16.06 -16.96 -9.76
C LEU A 141 16.04 -18.31 -10.49
N GLY A 142 17.20 -18.81 -10.96
CA GLY A 142 17.33 -20.10 -11.67
C GLY A 142 17.02 -20.03 -13.15
N PHE A 143 17.12 -18.85 -13.78
CA PHE A 143 17.01 -18.67 -15.22
C PHE A 143 18.38 -18.73 -15.91
N ALA A 144 18.37 -18.97 -17.22
CA ALA A 144 19.57 -18.85 -18.05
C ALA A 144 20.11 -17.42 -18.04
N THR A 145 21.43 -17.27 -18.25
CA THR A 145 22.07 -15.95 -18.29
C THR A 145 22.12 -15.34 -19.69
N THR A 146 21.61 -16.04 -20.69
CA THR A 146 21.54 -15.58 -22.07
C THR A 146 20.17 -14.94 -22.32
N PRO A 147 20.07 -13.60 -22.32
CA PRO A 147 18.80 -12.93 -22.51
C PRO A 147 18.42 -12.81 -23.97
N THR A 148 17.12 -12.82 -24.24
CA THR A 148 16.54 -12.48 -25.54
C THR A 148 15.90 -11.08 -25.40
N PRO A 149 16.28 -10.09 -26.22
CA PRO A 149 15.65 -8.76 -26.17
C PRO A 149 14.18 -8.86 -26.61
N GLU A 150 13.31 -8.12 -25.91
CA GLU A 150 11.89 -8.06 -26.25
C GLU A 150 11.68 -7.09 -27.44
N PRO A 151 11.06 -7.54 -28.55
CA PRO A 151 10.90 -6.69 -29.74
C PRO A 151 10.10 -5.41 -29.51
N SER A 152 9.13 -5.44 -28.60
CA SER A 152 8.25 -4.30 -28.28
C SER A 152 8.89 -3.26 -27.38
N ASN A 153 9.92 -3.62 -26.60
CA ASN A 153 10.58 -2.72 -25.66
C ASN A 153 12.07 -3.05 -25.53
N LYS A 154 12.93 -2.19 -26.05
CA LYS A 154 14.40 -2.36 -26.07
C LYS A 154 15.04 -2.48 -24.68
N ASN A 155 14.35 -2.04 -23.62
CA ASN A 155 14.84 -2.11 -22.24
C ASN A 155 14.46 -3.42 -21.56
N VAL A 156 13.53 -4.19 -22.14
CA VAL A 156 13.04 -5.45 -21.58
C VAL A 156 13.76 -6.63 -22.21
N TYR A 157 14.23 -7.52 -21.35
CA TYR A 157 14.88 -8.77 -21.77
C TYR A 157 14.13 -9.95 -21.17
N ARG A 158 13.92 -10.97 -22.02
CA ARG A 158 13.36 -12.25 -21.59
C ARG A 158 14.48 -13.22 -21.24
N PHE A 159 14.32 -13.90 -20.13
CA PHE A 159 15.18 -15.00 -19.68
C PHE A 159 14.32 -16.25 -19.55
N ASP A 160 14.80 -17.36 -20.11
CA ASP A 160 14.11 -18.65 -20.10
C ASP A 160 14.73 -19.58 -19.06
N ASP A 161 13.92 -20.41 -18.41
CA ASP A 161 14.43 -21.43 -17.49
C ASP A 161 14.99 -22.61 -18.27
N PRO A 162 16.28 -22.96 -18.09
CA PRO A 162 16.93 -24.03 -18.88
C PRO A 162 16.36 -25.41 -18.58
N THR A 163 15.62 -25.58 -17.51
CA THR A 163 15.04 -26.85 -17.08
C THR A 163 13.52 -26.91 -17.16
N SER A 164 12.85 -25.78 -17.48
CA SER A 164 11.41 -25.69 -17.61
C SER A 164 11.01 -24.70 -18.69
N GLN A 165 10.58 -25.21 -19.82
CA GLN A 165 10.15 -24.41 -20.98
C GLN A 165 8.91 -23.56 -20.73
N LEU A 166 8.22 -23.79 -19.60
CA LEU A 166 7.00 -23.06 -19.22
C LEU A 166 7.27 -21.84 -18.30
N ARG A 167 8.53 -21.61 -17.92
CA ARG A 167 8.89 -20.58 -16.96
C ARG A 167 9.76 -19.51 -17.62
N HIS A 168 9.28 -18.27 -17.59
CA HIS A 168 9.89 -17.11 -18.23
C HIS A 168 9.99 -15.94 -17.28
N LEU A 169 11.02 -15.10 -17.46
CA LEU A 169 11.23 -13.86 -16.74
C LEU A 169 11.41 -12.74 -17.76
N TRP A 170 10.57 -11.72 -17.72
CA TRP A 170 10.75 -10.45 -18.43
C TRP A 170 11.26 -9.42 -17.45
N TYR A 171 12.40 -8.84 -17.73
CA TYR A 171 13.09 -7.92 -16.83
C TYR A 171 13.44 -6.63 -17.58
N ASP A 172 12.99 -5.49 -17.06
CA ASP A 172 13.37 -4.16 -17.55
C ASP A 172 14.68 -3.75 -16.87
N ILE A 173 15.74 -3.62 -17.70
CA ILE A 173 17.09 -3.29 -17.22
C ILE A 173 17.26 -1.85 -16.73
N VAL A 174 16.33 -0.95 -17.06
CA VAL A 174 16.34 0.46 -16.62
C VAL A 174 15.61 0.61 -15.29
N SER A 175 14.36 0.16 -15.21
CA SER A 175 13.54 0.28 -14.00
C SER A 175 13.83 -0.79 -12.95
N THR A 176 14.43 -1.92 -13.35
CA THR A 176 14.56 -3.15 -12.56
C THR A 176 13.24 -3.85 -12.25
N ASN A 177 12.16 -3.40 -12.87
CA ASN A 177 10.86 -4.04 -12.77
C ASN A 177 10.85 -5.33 -13.59
N PHE A 178 10.05 -6.30 -13.18
CA PHE A 178 9.99 -7.56 -13.85
C PHE A 178 8.66 -8.29 -13.67
N ILE A 179 8.40 -9.21 -14.57
CA ILE A 179 7.32 -10.19 -14.48
C ILE A 179 7.94 -11.56 -14.68
N MET A 180 7.82 -12.43 -13.69
CA MET A 180 8.09 -13.84 -13.83
C MET A 180 6.75 -14.56 -14.01
N ARG A 181 6.65 -15.45 -15.02
CA ARG A 181 5.45 -16.22 -15.28
C ARG A 181 5.79 -17.68 -15.54
N TYR A 182 4.95 -18.54 -15.01
CA TYR A 182 4.86 -19.95 -15.36
C TYR A 182 3.61 -20.14 -16.23
N SER A 183 3.77 -20.69 -17.44
CA SER A 183 2.66 -20.94 -18.39
C SER A 183 1.84 -22.15 -17.95
N TYR A 184 1.11 -21.99 -16.85
CA TYR A 184 0.33 -23.04 -16.20
C TYR A 184 -0.77 -23.62 -17.11
N GLU A 185 -1.20 -22.87 -18.11
CA GLU A 185 -2.20 -23.28 -19.10
C GLU A 185 -1.74 -24.49 -19.92
N GLN A 186 -0.44 -24.72 -19.97
CA GLN A 186 0.20 -25.82 -20.70
C GLN A 186 0.62 -26.97 -19.78
N ASP A 187 0.35 -26.89 -18.47
CA ASP A 187 0.69 -27.93 -17.48
C ASP A 187 -0.55 -28.54 -16.84
N ALA A 188 -1.16 -29.49 -17.52
CA ALA A 188 -2.37 -30.17 -17.04
C ALA A 188 -2.20 -30.88 -15.66
N GLY A 189 -0.95 -31.23 -15.31
CA GLY A 189 -0.65 -31.89 -14.03
C GLY A 189 -0.47 -30.96 -12.85
N LEU A 190 -0.34 -29.66 -13.07
CA LEU A 190 -0.02 -28.70 -12.02
C LEU A 190 -1.04 -28.66 -10.88
N PHE A 191 -2.31 -28.76 -11.20
CA PHE A 191 -3.43 -28.63 -10.24
C PHE A 191 -3.91 -29.94 -9.64
N LEU A 192 -3.21 -31.03 -9.90
CA LEU A 192 -3.45 -32.31 -9.21
C LEU A 192 -3.01 -32.23 -7.75
N GLU A 193 -1.95 -31.49 -7.44
CA GLU A 193 -1.50 -31.17 -6.09
C GLU A 193 -2.23 -29.93 -5.58
N ARG A 194 -3.16 -30.10 -4.63
CA ARG A 194 -4.00 -29.01 -4.11
C ARG A 194 -3.59 -28.57 -2.70
N THR A 195 -2.31 -28.45 -2.41
CA THR A 195 -1.83 -27.93 -1.13
C THR A 195 -1.72 -26.41 -1.16
N ILE A 196 -2.87 -25.75 -1.32
CA ILE A 196 -2.93 -24.30 -1.35
C ILE A 196 -2.57 -23.74 0.04
N PRO A 197 -1.69 -22.73 0.14
CA PRO A 197 -1.31 -22.14 1.44
C PRO A 197 -2.48 -21.38 2.08
N THR A 198 -2.54 -21.40 3.41
CA THR A 198 -3.43 -20.51 4.18
C THR A 198 -3.00 -19.05 3.98
N THR A 199 -3.86 -18.12 4.36
CA THR A 199 -3.55 -16.68 4.25
C THR A 199 -2.23 -16.33 4.93
N SER A 200 -2.01 -16.79 6.16
CA SER A 200 -0.76 -16.52 6.90
C SER A 200 0.47 -17.18 6.27
N GLN A 201 0.32 -18.41 5.79
CA GLN A 201 1.40 -19.13 5.09
C GLN A 201 1.75 -18.45 3.77
N ALA A 202 0.76 -18.04 2.96
CA ALA A 202 0.98 -17.35 1.69
C ALA A 202 1.72 -16.02 1.89
N VAL A 203 1.29 -15.21 2.87
CA VAL A 203 1.95 -13.94 3.21
C VAL A 203 3.38 -14.17 3.67
N GLN A 204 3.62 -15.13 4.56
CA GLN A 204 4.97 -15.41 5.08
C GLN A 204 5.89 -15.94 3.98
N GLU A 205 5.41 -16.86 3.15
CA GLU A 205 6.17 -17.42 2.03
C GLU A 205 6.57 -16.33 1.04
N THR A 206 5.62 -15.44 0.70
CA THR A 206 5.88 -14.32 -0.20
C THR A 206 6.84 -13.29 0.41
N LYS A 207 6.69 -12.95 1.69
CA LYS A 207 7.64 -12.06 2.38
C LYS A 207 9.06 -12.64 2.39
N ASN A 208 9.19 -13.92 2.69
CA ASN A 208 10.48 -14.61 2.66
C ASN A 208 11.10 -14.58 1.26
N LEU A 209 10.29 -14.80 0.22
CA LEU A 209 10.72 -14.70 -1.17
C LEU A 209 11.27 -13.30 -1.48
N LEU A 210 10.49 -12.25 -1.18
CA LEU A 210 10.89 -10.87 -1.40
C LEU A 210 12.17 -10.50 -0.64
N GLN A 211 12.30 -10.92 0.62
CA GLN A 211 13.49 -10.67 1.45
C GLN A 211 14.73 -11.40 0.95
N THR A 212 14.58 -12.68 0.53
CA THR A 212 15.69 -13.49 0.00
C THR A 212 16.33 -12.86 -1.23
N TYR A 213 15.53 -12.21 -2.06
CA TYR A 213 16.02 -11.53 -3.25
C TYR A 213 16.32 -10.04 -3.05
N GLY A 214 16.08 -9.49 -1.84
CA GLY A 214 16.26 -8.07 -1.54
C GLY A 214 15.26 -7.17 -2.26
N LEU A 215 14.04 -7.67 -2.46
CA LEU A 215 12.97 -7.03 -3.23
C LEU A 215 11.85 -6.45 -2.35
N PHE A 216 11.98 -6.48 -1.03
CA PHE A 216 10.98 -5.88 -0.14
C PHE A 216 11.36 -4.42 0.14
N PRO A 217 10.68 -3.44 -0.50
CA PRO A 217 11.05 -2.04 -0.33
C PRO A 217 10.66 -1.54 1.07
N SER A 218 11.47 -0.64 1.64
CA SER A 218 11.23 -0.07 2.98
C SER A 218 9.93 0.74 3.05
N ASP A 219 9.52 1.36 1.96
CA ASP A 219 8.29 2.15 1.84
C ASP A 219 7.02 1.31 1.66
N PHE A 220 7.12 -0.02 1.66
CA PHE A 220 5.99 -0.95 1.76
C PHE A 220 5.79 -1.50 3.17
N VAL A 221 6.69 -1.15 4.11
CA VAL A 221 6.54 -1.55 5.51
C VAL A 221 5.31 -0.86 6.11
N GLY A 222 4.41 -1.65 6.70
CA GLY A 222 3.13 -1.16 7.25
C GLY A 222 2.02 -1.02 6.20
N GLY A 223 2.30 -1.33 4.93
CA GLY A 223 1.28 -1.36 3.89
C GLY A 223 0.31 -2.53 4.02
N GLN A 224 -0.82 -2.41 3.35
CA GLN A 224 -1.83 -3.47 3.33
C GLN A 224 -1.33 -4.67 2.54
N VAL A 225 -1.56 -5.87 3.06
CA VAL A 225 -1.33 -7.13 2.36
C VAL A 225 -2.67 -7.82 2.17
N LYS A 226 -3.02 -8.11 0.92
CA LYS A 226 -4.26 -8.79 0.55
C LYS A 226 -3.94 -10.18 0.01
N VAL A 227 -4.66 -11.19 0.47
CA VAL A 227 -4.61 -12.54 -0.11
C VAL A 227 -5.94 -12.82 -0.79
N SER A 228 -5.87 -13.19 -2.06
CA SER A 228 -7.03 -13.57 -2.87
C SER A 228 -6.88 -15.03 -3.30
N TYR A 229 -7.92 -15.82 -3.07
CA TYR A 229 -8.01 -17.20 -3.54
C TYR A 229 -8.65 -17.21 -4.91
N LEU A 230 -7.98 -17.85 -5.87
CA LEU A 230 -8.43 -17.86 -7.26
C LEU A 230 -8.54 -19.29 -7.77
N LYS A 231 -9.53 -19.50 -8.61
CA LYS A 231 -9.75 -20.76 -9.33
C LYS A 231 -9.52 -20.52 -10.82
N ILE A 232 -8.93 -21.50 -11.46
CA ILE A 232 -8.75 -21.46 -12.93
C ILE A 232 -9.99 -22.09 -13.56
N ALA A 233 -10.71 -21.28 -14.33
CA ALA A 233 -11.83 -21.69 -15.14
C ALA A 233 -11.66 -21.10 -16.56
N GLU A 234 -11.74 -21.91 -17.58
CA GLU A 234 -11.59 -21.48 -18.99
C GLU A 234 -10.32 -20.66 -19.23
N ASN A 235 -9.19 -21.10 -18.67
CA ASN A 235 -7.89 -20.39 -18.71
C ASN A 235 -7.89 -18.99 -18.10
N LYS A 236 -8.90 -18.65 -17.28
CA LYS A 236 -8.99 -17.39 -16.53
C LYS A 236 -8.95 -17.64 -15.04
N LEU A 237 -8.33 -16.71 -14.33
CA LEU A 237 -8.31 -16.70 -12.87
C LEU A 237 -9.55 -15.96 -12.36
N THR A 238 -10.43 -16.67 -11.65
CA THR A 238 -11.64 -16.12 -11.04
C THR A 238 -11.54 -16.20 -9.52
N THR A 239 -11.91 -15.14 -8.82
CA THR A 239 -11.89 -15.09 -7.35
C THR A 239 -12.91 -16.06 -6.77
N VAL A 240 -12.49 -16.83 -5.75
CA VAL A 240 -13.36 -17.74 -4.97
C VAL A 240 -13.34 -17.34 -3.50
N GLY A 241 -14.42 -17.72 -2.79
CA GLY A 241 -14.62 -17.29 -1.39
C GLY A 241 -13.75 -18.02 -0.36
N SER A 242 -13.14 -19.17 -0.72
CA SER A 242 -12.38 -19.97 0.23
C SER A 242 -11.15 -20.65 -0.37
N GLN A 243 -10.18 -20.92 0.50
CA GLN A 243 -8.95 -21.67 0.17
C GLN A 243 -9.26 -23.06 -0.43
N THR A 244 -10.29 -23.74 0.09
CA THR A 244 -10.65 -25.10 -0.33
C THR A 244 -11.18 -25.19 -1.76
N GLN A 245 -11.68 -24.09 -2.29
CA GLN A 245 -12.18 -23.97 -3.66
C GLN A 245 -11.11 -23.48 -4.65
N ALA A 246 -9.97 -23.01 -4.13
CA ALA A 246 -8.94 -22.37 -4.90
C ALA A 246 -7.97 -23.36 -5.54
N ASP A 247 -7.45 -22.99 -6.69
CA ASP A 247 -6.31 -23.62 -7.36
C ASP A 247 -5.00 -22.86 -7.10
N VAL A 248 -5.10 -21.54 -6.74
CA VAL A 248 -3.97 -20.68 -6.45
C VAL A 248 -4.30 -19.65 -5.37
N ALA A 249 -3.26 -19.16 -4.67
CA ALA A 249 -3.35 -18.03 -3.75
C ALA A 249 -2.51 -16.87 -4.30
N ARG A 250 -3.11 -15.69 -4.50
CA ARG A 250 -2.42 -14.47 -4.90
C ARG A 250 -2.25 -13.57 -3.69
N VAL A 251 -1.02 -13.12 -3.47
CA VAL A 251 -0.64 -12.19 -2.41
C VAL A 251 -0.27 -10.86 -3.04
N ASP A 252 -0.97 -9.81 -2.65
CA ASP A 252 -0.83 -8.46 -3.16
C ASP A 252 -0.31 -7.54 -2.04
N PHE A 253 0.79 -6.81 -2.31
CA PHE A 253 1.39 -5.84 -1.39
C PHE A 253 1.12 -4.43 -1.91
N PHE A 254 0.44 -3.64 -1.09
CA PHE A 254 0.12 -2.24 -1.37
C PHE A 254 0.99 -1.32 -0.53
N ARG A 255 1.23 -0.10 -1.01
CA ARG A 255 1.89 0.93 -0.21
C ARG A 255 1.02 1.33 0.98
N PRO A 256 1.64 1.71 2.12
CA PRO A 256 0.91 2.33 3.22
C PRO A 256 0.37 3.69 2.81
N ASN A 257 -0.62 4.17 3.55
CA ASN A 257 -1.09 5.54 3.43
C ASN A 257 0.05 6.53 3.70
N ILE A 258 0.10 7.62 2.94
CA ILE A 258 1.01 8.73 3.20
C ILE A 258 0.28 9.71 4.11
N ALA A 259 0.71 9.85 5.35
CA ALA A 259 -0.05 10.47 6.43
C ALA A 259 -1.42 9.76 6.58
N SER A 260 -2.53 10.43 6.30
CA SER A 260 -3.87 9.84 6.30
C SER A 260 -4.43 9.55 4.89
N THR A 261 -3.68 9.92 3.83
CA THR A 261 -4.13 9.83 2.45
C THR A 261 -3.77 8.47 1.85
N PRO A 262 -4.74 7.69 1.36
CA PRO A 262 -4.48 6.40 0.75
C PRO A 262 -3.65 6.52 -0.54
N VAL A 263 -2.86 5.48 -0.82
CA VAL A 263 -2.14 5.31 -2.08
C VAL A 263 -2.83 4.20 -2.85
N ILE A 264 -3.28 4.50 -4.07
CA ILE A 264 -4.07 3.58 -4.89
C ILE A 264 -3.43 3.37 -6.25
N SER A 265 -3.56 2.14 -6.75
CA SER A 265 -3.01 1.76 -8.05
C SER A 265 -3.98 2.08 -9.21
N SER A 266 -3.45 2.03 -10.42
CA SER A 266 -4.21 2.24 -11.65
C SER A 266 -5.24 1.16 -11.96
N VAL A 267 -5.12 -0.02 -11.35
CA VAL A 267 -6.03 -1.15 -11.56
C VAL A 267 -6.58 -1.63 -10.23
N VAL A 268 -7.90 -1.75 -10.16
CA VAL A 268 -8.58 -2.17 -8.93
C VAL A 268 -8.16 -3.58 -8.50
N GLY A 269 -7.65 -3.67 -7.26
CA GLY A 269 -7.29 -4.96 -6.67
C GLY A 269 -6.00 -5.55 -7.19
N GLU A 270 -5.25 -4.83 -8.03
CA GLU A 270 -3.90 -5.19 -8.43
C GLU A 270 -2.89 -4.33 -7.67
N ALA A 271 -1.90 -5.00 -7.09
CA ALA A 271 -0.83 -4.35 -6.35
C ALA A 271 0.43 -4.23 -7.21
N PRO A 272 1.27 -3.21 -6.96
CA PRO A 272 2.57 -3.08 -7.62
C PRO A 272 3.48 -4.30 -7.43
N ILE A 273 3.36 -4.97 -6.29
CA ILE A 273 4.09 -6.18 -5.98
C ILE A 273 3.07 -7.28 -5.69
N SER A 274 3.06 -8.32 -6.53
CA SER A 274 2.16 -9.45 -6.34
C SER A 274 2.82 -10.79 -6.67
N VAL A 275 2.45 -11.83 -5.91
CA VAL A 275 2.93 -13.19 -6.13
C VAL A 275 1.75 -14.15 -6.11
N THR A 276 1.64 -14.96 -7.15
CA THR A 276 0.63 -16.02 -7.24
C THR A 276 1.29 -17.37 -6.99
N LEU A 277 0.81 -18.05 -5.96
CA LEU A 277 1.30 -19.32 -5.47
C LEU A 277 0.36 -20.46 -5.85
N SER A 278 0.91 -21.53 -6.39
CA SER A 278 0.17 -22.79 -6.62
C SER A 278 0.21 -23.72 -5.40
N GLY A 279 -0.49 -24.84 -5.48
CA GLY A 279 -0.42 -25.93 -4.49
C GLY A 279 0.78 -26.86 -4.66
N SER A 280 1.64 -26.66 -5.69
CA SER A 280 2.71 -27.59 -6.01
C SER A 280 3.84 -27.54 -4.96
N LYS A 281 4.40 -28.70 -4.65
CA LYS A 281 5.61 -28.87 -3.84
C LYS A 281 6.89 -28.61 -4.62
N ASN A 282 6.83 -28.64 -5.96
CA ASN A 282 7.95 -28.33 -6.81
C ASN A 282 8.21 -26.82 -6.80
N SER A 283 9.39 -26.41 -6.35
CA SER A 283 9.76 -24.99 -6.21
C SER A 283 9.64 -24.18 -7.51
N LYS A 284 9.86 -24.82 -8.69
CA LYS A 284 9.74 -24.16 -9.98
C LYS A 284 8.29 -23.96 -10.44
N LYS A 285 7.37 -24.75 -9.91
CA LYS A 285 5.93 -24.70 -10.16
C LYS A 285 5.17 -24.02 -9.04
N ARG A 286 5.84 -23.68 -7.92
CA ARG A 286 5.25 -23.07 -6.75
C ARG A 286 4.81 -21.64 -7.00
N VAL A 287 5.64 -20.84 -7.66
CA VAL A 287 5.34 -19.46 -8.04
C VAL A 287 4.92 -19.43 -9.49
N LEU A 288 3.63 -19.17 -9.74
CA LEU A 288 3.07 -19.10 -11.09
C LEU A 288 3.25 -17.73 -11.73
N GLN A 289 3.17 -16.69 -10.93
CA GLN A 289 3.39 -15.33 -11.36
C GLN A 289 4.05 -14.55 -10.25
N PHE A 290 5.02 -13.73 -10.59
CA PHE A 290 5.62 -12.75 -9.72
C PHE A 290 5.73 -11.44 -10.48
N VAL A 291 4.90 -10.48 -10.12
CA VAL A 291 4.90 -9.12 -10.66
C VAL A 291 5.62 -8.22 -9.67
N TYR A 292 6.59 -7.49 -10.17
CA TYR A 292 7.33 -6.50 -9.41
C TYR A 292 7.39 -5.21 -10.23
N THR A 293 6.53 -4.27 -9.88
CA THR A 293 6.46 -2.94 -10.49
C THR A 293 6.66 -1.91 -9.40
N TYR A 294 7.90 -1.58 -9.14
CA TYR A 294 8.28 -0.68 -8.07
C TYR A 294 8.86 0.61 -8.61
N TRP A 295 8.28 1.72 -8.22
CA TRP A 295 8.76 3.07 -8.47
C TRP A 295 9.07 3.72 -7.13
N PRO A 296 10.35 4.06 -6.84
CA PRO A 296 10.71 4.67 -5.56
C PRO A 296 10.08 6.05 -5.39
N ILE A 297 9.70 6.39 -4.16
CA ILE A 297 9.21 7.71 -3.79
C ILE A 297 10.26 8.37 -2.89
N ASP A 298 10.67 9.59 -3.23
CA ASP A 298 11.49 10.41 -2.35
C ASP A 298 10.57 11.26 -1.44
N TYR A 299 10.32 10.75 -0.24
CA TYR A 299 9.47 11.44 0.74
C TYR A 299 10.08 12.73 1.29
N LEU A 300 11.38 12.96 1.11
CA LEU A 300 12.06 14.17 1.57
C LEU A 300 11.96 15.30 0.53
N THR A 301 11.85 14.93 -0.75
CA THR A 301 11.69 15.88 -1.85
C THR A 301 10.22 15.99 -2.22
N SER A 302 9.55 16.99 -1.64
CA SER A 302 8.12 17.24 -1.87
C SER A 302 7.85 18.73 -2.04
N ALA A 303 6.76 19.03 -2.74
CA ALA A 303 6.24 20.39 -2.89
C ALA A 303 4.73 20.39 -2.69
N THR A 304 4.19 21.47 -2.15
CA THR A 304 2.76 21.59 -1.89
C THR A 304 2.08 22.31 -3.05
N TYR A 305 1.01 21.70 -3.56
CA TYR A 305 0.22 22.23 -4.68
C TYR A 305 -1.21 22.54 -4.27
N SER A 306 -1.75 23.62 -4.82
CA SER A 306 -3.15 23.95 -4.71
C SER A 306 -4.01 22.89 -5.42
N LEU A 307 -5.10 22.49 -4.78
CA LEU A 307 -6.05 21.55 -5.34
C LEU A 307 -7.25 22.30 -5.92
N LYS A 308 -7.82 21.75 -6.97
CA LYS A 308 -9.13 22.22 -7.45
C LYS A 308 -10.22 21.81 -6.45
N PRO A 309 -11.33 22.55 -6.34
CA PRO A 309 -12.46 22.15 -5.51
C PRO A 309 -12.99 20.78 -5.91
N SER A 310 -13.40 19.97 -4.94
CA SER A 310 -13.99 18.64 -5.22
C SER A 310 -15.25 18.72 -6.07
N SER A 311 -16.03 19.80 -5.95
CA SER A 311 -17.18 20.09 -6.81
C SER A 311 -16.80 20.29 -8.28
N TYR A 312 -15.64 20.92 -8.54
CA TYR A 312 -15.12 21.06 -9.89
C TYR A 312 -14.67 19.70 -10.46
N ALA A 313 -14.00 18.89 -9.65
CA ALA A 313 -13.62 17.53 -10.05
C ALA A 313 -14.86 16.65 -10.36
N TRP A 314 -15.95 16.83 -9.62
CA TRP A 314 -17.22 16.18 -9.90
C TRP A 314 -17.81 16.60 -11.26
N GLN A 315 -17.83 17.88 -11.55
CA GLN A 315 -18.28 18.40 -12.86
C GLN A 315 -17.40 17.88 -14.00
N GLU A 316 -16.08 17.83 -13.78
CA GLU A 316 -15.14 17.28 -14.76
C GLU A 316 -15.43 15.80 -15.05
N LEU A 317 -15.69 14.98 -14.01
CA LEU A 317 -16.07 13.58 -14.17
C LEU A 317 -17.40 13.45 -14.99
N GLN A 318 -18.41 14.26 -14.68
CA GLN A 318 -19.69 14.27 -15.41
C GLN A 318 -19.53 14.64 -16.89
N ASN A 319 -18.56 15.50 -17.20
CA ASN A 319 -18.21 15.92 -18.55
C ASN A 319 -17.25 14.96 -19.28
N GLY A 320 -16.94 13.80 -18.67
CA GLY A 320 -16.07 12.78 -19.27
C GLY A 320 -14.57 13.04 -19.12
N GLY A 321 -14.15 14.02 -18.28
CA GLY A 321 -12.75 14.36 -18.03
C GLY A 321 -12.04 13.48 -17.00
N GLY A 322 -12.70 12.48 -16.42
CA GLY A 322 -12.14 11.54 -15.47
C GLY A 322 -11.73 10.21 -16.11
N TYR A 323 -10.89 9.45 -15.39
CA TYR A 323 -10.54 8.08 -15.73
C TYR A 323 -11.47 7.10 -15.00
N ILE A 324 -12.29 6.35 -15.76
CA ILE A 324 -13.18 5.34 -15.18
C ILE A 324 -12.39 4.03 -15.07
N VAL A 325 -12.10 3.65 -13.84
CA VAL A 325 -11.36 2.41 -13.51
C VAL A 325 -12.26 1.19 -13.60
N ARG A 326 -13.49 1.34 -13.13
CA ARG A 326 -14.53 0.29 -13.19
C ARG A 326 -15.90 0.90 -13.43
N TYR A 327 -16.58 0.38 -14.44
CA TYR A 327 -17.95 0.76 -14.75
C TYR A 327 -18.95 0.10 -13.78
N PRO A 328 -20.10 0.75 -13.50
CA PRO A 328 -21.20 0.09 -12.79
C PRO A 328 -21.83 -0.98 -13.71
N LYS A 329 -22.68 -1.83 -13.17
CA LYS A 329 -23.39 -2.86 -13.96
C LYS A 329 -24.42 -2.27 -14.94
N GLY A 330 -24.91 -1.09 -14.66
CA GLY A 330 -25.93 -0.39 -15.48
C GLY A 330 -25.40 0.92 -16.06
N ALA A 331 -26.31 1.73 -16.61
CA ALA A 331 -26.01 3.03 -17.18
C ALA A 331 -25.87 4.15 -16.12
N VAL A 332 -26.24 3.88 -14.85
CA VAL A 332 -26.22 4.86 -13.77
C VAL A 332 -25.04 4.60 -12.86
N ALA A 333 -24.20 5.61 -12.68
CA ALA A 333 -23.09 5.62 -11.75
C ALA A 333 -23.49 6.41 -10.49
N THR A 334 -23.95 5.72 -9.45
CA THR A 334 -24.30 6.33 -8.16
C THR A 334 -23.07 6.41 -7.28
N VAL A 335 -22.54 7.62 -7.08
CA VAL A 335 -21.36 7.88 -6.26
C VAL A 335 -21.74 8.00 -4.79
N ARG A 336 -21.10 7.20 -3.92
CA ARG A 336 -21.33 7.15 -2.46
C ARG A 336 -20.22 7.84 -1.67
N ASN A 337 -18.98 7.72 -2.14
CA ASN A 337 -17.80 8.27 -1.44
C ASN A 337 -16.96 9.10 -2.41
N VAL A 338 -16.45 10.23 -1.90
CA VAL A 338 -15.47 11.06 -2.62
C VAL A 338 -14.36 11.41 -1.64
N TYR A 339 -13.11 11.11 -2.02
CA TYR A 339 -11.95 11.37 -1.18
C TYR A 339 -10.69 11.61 -1.99
N LEU A 340 -9.65 12.15 -1.34
CA LEU A 340 -8.31 12.29 -1.92
C LEU A 340 -7.50 11.01 -1.74
N ALA A 341 -6.73 10.64 -2.77
CA ALA A 341 -5.74 9.59 -2.74
C ALA A 341 -4.51 9.99 -3.55
N TYR A 342 -3.40 9.29 -3.37
CA TYR A 342 -2.24 9.37 -4.26
C TYR A 342 -2.33 8.30 -5.34
N TYR A 343 -2.00 8.68 -6.58
CA TYR A 343 -2.05 7.78 -7.72
C TYR A 343 -0.70 7.10 -7.95
N ASP A 344 -0.60 5.80 -7.61
CA ASP A 344 0.58 4.96 -7.83
C ASP A 344 0.41 4.19 -9.14
N SER A 345 0.99 4.73 -10.22
CA SER A 345 0.87 4.15 -11.56
C SER A 345 1.77 2.92 -11.73
N PHE A 346 1.33 1.96 -12.54
CA PHE A 346 2.21 0.90 -13.04
C PHE A 346 3.19 1.40 -14.09
N GLU A 347 2.88 2.53 -14.75
CA GLU A 347 3.78 3.20 -15.67
C GLU A 347 4.69 4.21 -14.94
N PRO A 348 5.90 4.48 -15.45
CA PRO A 348 6.81 5.42 -14.82
C PRO A 348 6.24 6.83 -14.82
N GLN A 349 6.22 7.46 -13.65
CA GLN A 349 5.82 8.85 -13.47
C GLN A 349 6.94 9.63 -12.76
N THR A 350 6.96 10.96 -12.94
CA THR A 350 7.98 11.83 -12.33
C THR A 350 7.57 12.25 -10.92
N TYR A 351 6.28 12.31 -10.67
CA TYR A 351 5.73 12.75 -9.39
C TYR A 351 4.56 11.87 -8.97
N LEU A 352 4.50 11.54 -7.70
CA LEU A 352 3.33 10.97 -7.06
C LEU A 352 2.36 12.11 -6.79
N GLN A 353 1.27 12.15 -7.55
CA GLN A 353 0.31 13.24 -7.53
C GLN A 353 -1.00 12.83 -6.86
N PRO A 354 -1.70 13.77 -6.18
CA PRO A 354 -3.01 13.52 -5.61
C PRO A 354 -4.10 13.48 -6.71
N ILE A 355 -5.08 12.62 -6.48
CA ILE A 355 -6.29 12.47 -7.28
C ILE A 355 -7.52 12.51 -6.39
N PHE A 356 -8.66 12.91 -6.95
CA PHE A 356 -9.97 12.61 -6.37
C PHE A 356 -10.41 11.22 -6.81
N VAL A 357 -10.92 10.46 -5.86
CA VAL A 357 -11.49 9.13 -6.04
C VAL A 357 -12.99 9.23 -5.84
N PHE A 358 -13.74 8.72 -6.80
CA PHE A 358 -15.19 8.61 -6.76
C PHE A 358 -15.56 7.14 -6.72
N GLU A 359 -16.08 6.68 -5.59
CA GLU A 359 -16.53 5.31 -5.39
C GLU A 359 -18.05 5.25 -5.32
N GLY A 360 -18.64 4.24 -5.92
CA GLY A 360 -20.08 4.10 -5.98
C GLY A 360 -20.58 2.66 -5.96
N ASP A 361 -21.88 2.55 -6.19
CA ASP A 361 -22.61 1.28 -6.22
C ASP A 361 -22.06 0.37 -7.33
N ASP A 362 -22.29 -0.93 -7.21
CA ASP A 362 -21.82 -1.97 -8.12
C ASP A 362 -20.29 -1.98 -8.34
N GLY A 363 -19.55 -1.33 -7.44
CA GLY A 363 -18.10 -1.20 -7.51
C GLY A 363 -17.64 -0.14 -8.51
N PHE A 364 -18.49 0.81 -8.89
CA PHE A 364 -18.09 1.97 -9.68
C PHE A 364 -16.88 2.65 -9.04
N LEU A 365 -15.88 2.95 -9.86
CA LEU A 365 -14.68 3.65 -9.43
C LEU A 365 -14.15 4.53 -10.54
N ALA A 366 -13.92 5.81 -10.22
CA ALA A 366 -13.35 6.77 -11.16
C ALA A 366 -12.33 7.68 -10.46
N TYR A 367 -11.35 8.14 -11.20
CA TYR A 367 -10.28 9.03 -10.75
C TYR A 367 -10.28 10.33 -11.54
N VAL A 368 -10.07 11.43 -10.85
CA VAL A 368 -9.89 12.76 -11.45
C VAL A 368 -8.63 13.39 -10.84
N PRO A 369 -7.68 13.93 -11.64
CA PRO A 369 -6.52 14.63 -11.10
C PRO A 369 -6.95 15.73 -10.13
N ALA A 370 -6.28 15.86 -8.99
CA ALA A 370 -6.72 16.82 -7.96
C ALA A 370 -5.99 18.16 -8.03
N VAL A 371 -4.76 18.21 -8.59
CA VAL A 371 -3.99 19.45 -8.72
C VAL A 371 -4.73 20.45 -9.62
N ASN A 372 -4.69 21.73 -9.22
CA ASN A 372 -5.33 22.81 -9.98
C ASN A 372 -4.73 22.85 -11.41
N PRO A 373 -5.57 22.89 -12.49
CA PRO A 373 -5.11 22.85 -13.88
C PRO A 373 -4.08 23.91 -14.26
N GLU A 374 -4.04 25.06 -13.60
CA GLU A 374 -3.02 26.09 -13.83
C GLU A 374 -1.57 25.63 -13.59
N TRP A 375 -1.40 24.57 -12.75
CA TRP A 375 -0.13 23.98 -12.38
C TRP A 375 0.15 22.64 -13.08
N VAL A 376 -0.60 22.31 -14.11
CA VAL A 376 -0.43 21.09 -14.92
C VAL A 376 -0.13 21.46 -16.36
N GLU A 377 0.82 20.74 -17.00
CA GLU A 377 1.16 20.86 -18.43
C GLU A 377 0.24 20.04 -19.30
#